data_3278bdd6ccd4494d16663eee86a6e5b6
#
_entry.id   3278bdd6ccd4494d16663eee86a6e5b6
#
_cell.length_a   1.000
_cell.length_b   1.000
_cell.length_c   1.000
_cell.angle_alpha   90.00
_cell.angle_beta   90.00
_cell.angle_gamma   90.00
#
_symmetry.space_group_name_H-M   'P 1'
#
loop_
_entity.id
_entity.type
_entity.pdbx_description
1 polymer ?
#
loop_
_entity_poly.entity_id
_entity_poly.type
_entity_poly.pdbx_seq_one_letter_code
_entity_poly.pdbx_strand_id
1 'polypeptide(L)'
;MWKEKNLTQYLEKYCESQYVGKIIVIDNDKNERPISNIFKHEKIELVSYGRNIYVNPAWNEGYYRSNSDLLCVLNDDIFVEDAIFEFMANLDFTEIDLIGVHLKGSIDNYHIVDHPDRKEELIKLNVNKKQPIGGQSYAFGVCMFIKRSSYRIIPSLYQIWFGDDYLIQRCKNIYTLKTSKIKGEISKTIVAFDKESDVQKRIILDSKNAYKFNHFLNSKNWDLVQQYKNKEY
;
A
#
# COMPACT_ATOMS: atom_id res chain seq x y z
N MET A 1 13.65 3.55 3.24
CA MET A 1 14.07 4.29 4.46
C MET A 1 14.19 3.29 5.60
N TRP A 2 15.40 2.92 5.97
CA TRP A 2 15.69 1.95 7.04
C TRP A 2 15.55 2.60 8.43
N LYS A 3 14.38 3.18 8.71
CA LYS A 3 14.09 3.80 10.01
C LYS A 3 13.40 2.84 10.95
N GLU A 4 12.83 1.76 10.40
CA GLU A 4 12.19 0.75 11.22
C GLU A 4 13.22 -0.19 11.81
N LYS A 5 13.33 -0.18 13.14
CA LYS A 5 14.32 -0.97 13.89
C LYS A 5 14.03 -2.47 13.82
N ASN A 6 12.77 -2.84 13.62
CA ASN A 6 12.31 -4.22 13.68
C ASN A 6 12.25 -4.89 12.30
N LEU A 7 12.53 -4.16 11.20
CA LEU A 7 12.38 -4.68 9.84
C LEU A 7 13.15 -5.99 9.63
N THR A 8 14.40 -6.07 10.09
CA THR A 8 15.19 -7.31 9.96
C THR A 8 14.48 -8.48 10.64
N GLN A 9 13.98 -8.28 11.85
CA GLN A 9 13.25 -9.30 12.60
C GLN A 9 11.95 -9.70 11.88
N TYR A 10 11.23 -8.75 11.26
CA TYR A 10 10.04 -9.05 10.47
C TYR A 10 10.40 -9.88 9.24
N LEU A 11 11.45 -9.51 8.52
CA LEU A 11 11.92 -10.26 7.36
C LEU A 11 12.35 -11.69 7.72
N GLU A 12 13.02 -11.89 8.84
CA GLU A 12 13.37 -13.21 9.37
C GLU A 12 12.11 -14.07 9.54
N LYS A 13 11.09 -13.52 10.22
CA LYS A 13 9.83 -14.22 10.44
C LYS A 13 9.09 -14.54 9.14
N TYR A 14 9.09 -13.61 8.18
CA TYR A 14 8.47 -13.87 6.87
C TYR A 14 9.21 -14.92 6.06
N CYS A 15 10.53 -15.03 6.20
CA CYS A 15 11.33 -16.09 5.56
C CYS A 15 11.05 -17.47 6.14
N GLU A 16 10.76 -17.57 7.45
CA GLU A 16 10.37 -18.81 8.12
C GLU A 16 9.01 -19.34 7.64
N SER A 17 8.12 -18.47 7.15
CA SER A 17 6.78 -18.85 6.70
C SER A 17 6.81 -19.74 5.47
N GLN A 18 6.10 -20.86 5.49
CA GLN A 18 5.91 -21.71 4.30
C GLN A 18 4.94 -21.10 3.28
N TYR A 19 4.13 -20.13 3.69
CA TYR A 19 3.13 -19.47 2.86
C TYR A 19 3.68 -18.25 2.12
N VAL A 20 4.87 -17.76 2.50
CA VAL A 20 5.56 -16.67 1.83
C VAL A 20 6.60 -17.21 0.87
N GLY A 21 6.37 -17.08 -0.42
CA GLY A 21 7.27 -17.59 -1.47
C GLY A 21 8.41 -16.63 -1.79
N LYS A 22 8.13 -15.32 -1.85
CA LYS A 22 9.11 -14.29 -2.21
C LYS A 22 8.84 -12.99 -1.49
N ILE A 23 9.89 -12.32 -1.08
CA ILE A 23 9.86 -11.00 -0.44
C ILE A 23 10.68 -10.05 -1.30
N ILE A 24 10.04 -8.98 -1.78
CA ILE A 24 10.70 -7.94 -2.56
C ILE A 24 10.79 -6.69 -1.69
N VAL A 25 11.99 -6.34 -1.30
CA VAL A 25 12.25 -5.16 -0.47
C VAL A 25 12.71 -4.03 -1.38
N ILE A 26 11.92 -2.95 -1.45
CA ILE A 26 12.27 -1.77 -2.23
C ILE A 26 12.88 -0.73 -1.30
N ASP A 27 14.17 -0.50 -1.48
CA ASP A 27 14.90 0.50 -0.73
C ASP A 27 14.74 1.88 -1.35
N ASN A 28 14.05 2.74 -0.63
CA ASN A 28 13.81 4.14 -1.00
C ASN A 28 14.81 5.12 -0.35
N ASP A 29 15.92 4.63 0.22
CA ASP A 29 16.94 5.51 0.79
C ASP A 29 17.74 6.20 -0.34
N LYS A 30 17.96 7.50 -0.15
CA LYS A 30 18.80 8.31 -1.04
C LYS A 30 20.30 8.17 -0.70
N ASN A 31 20.61 7.71 0.49
CA ASN A 31 21.97 7.51 0.92
C ASN A 31 22.40 6.10 0.53
N GLU A 32 23.49 5.99 -0.17
CA GLU A 32 24.18 4.75 -0.51
C GLU A 32 24.71 4.02 0.74
N ARG A 33 23.85 3.85 1.76
CA ARG A 33 24.23 2.99 2.87
C ARG A 33 24.29 1.59 2.29
N PRO A 34 25.42 0.91 2.43
CA PRO A 34 25.53 -0.44 1.95
C PRO A 34 24.46 -1.27 2.70
N ILE A 35 23.48 -1.72 1.95
CA ILE A 35 22.43 -2.63 2.38
C ILE A 35 23.06 -4.01 2.76
N SER A 36 24.38 -4.08 2.78
CA SER A 36 25.18 -5.25 3.15
C SER A 36 24.85 -5.86 4.51
N ASN A 37 24.13 -5.12 5.36
CA ASN A 37 23.70 -5.59 6.69
C ASN A 37 22.26 -6.12 6.72
N ILE A 38 21.57 -6.19 5.56
CA ILE A 38 20.28 -6.85 5.52
C ILE A 38 20.47 -8.35 5.62
N PHE A 39 19.59 -8.95 6.38
CA PHE A 39 19.41 -10.37 6.42
C PHE A 39 19.31 -10.95 4.99
N LYS A 40 20.28 -11.79 4.64
CA LYS A 40 20.31 -12.43 3.32
C LYS A 40 19.57 -13.75 3.40
N HIS A 41 18.57 -13.91 2.57
CA HIS A 41 17.82 -15.14 2.45
C HIS A 41 17.38 -15.34 1.00
N GLU A 42 17.25 -16.60 0.55
CA GLU A 42 16.87 -16.92 -0.83
C GLU A 42 15.50 -16.36 -1.24
N LYS A 43 14.58 -16.22 -0.29
CA LYS A 43 13.27 -15.58 -0.53
C LYS A 43 13.35 -14.07 -0.71
N ILE A 44 14.45 -13.42 -0.33
CA ILE A 44 14.56 -11.96 -0.33
C ILE A 44 15.23 -11.47 -1.61
N GLU A 45 14.51 -10.63 -2.34
CA GLU A 45 15.09 -9.81 -3.40
C GLU A 45 15.10 -8.35 -2.93
N LEU A 46 16.31 -7.78 -2.85
CA LEU A 46 16.51 -6.40 -2.49
C LEU A 46 16.71 -5.56 -3.75
N VAL A 47 15.93 -4.50 -3.86
CA VAL A 47 15.95 -3.56 -4.99
C VAL A 47 16.28 -2.17 -4.49
N SER A 48 17.36 -1.59 -4.98
CA SER A 48 17.74 -0.20 -4.69
C SER A 48 18.06 0.53 -5.97
N TYR A 49 17.58 1.75 -6.09
CA TYR A 49 17.85 2.65 -7.21
C TYR A 49 18.78 3.80 -6.84
N GLY A 50 19.34 3.82 -5.62
CA GLY A 50 20.13 4.93 -5.11
C GLY A 50 19.32 6.24 -4.98
N ARG A 51 18.01 6.16 -5.06
CA ARG A 51 17.10 7.30 -4.95
C ARG A 51 15.73 6.85 -4.43
N ASN A 52 15.00 7.77 -3.84
CA ASN A 52 13.60 7.53 -3.47
C ASN A 52 12.74 7.51 -4.74
N ILE A 53 12.13 6.36 -5.03
CA ILE A 53 11.15 6.20 -6.11
C ILE A 53 9.70 6.39 -5.61
N TYR A 54 9.53 6.67 -4.32
CA TYR A 54 8.27 6.82 -3.60
C TYR A 54 7.45 5.53 -3.47
N VAL A 55 6.26 5.64 -2.85
CA VAL A 55 5.45 4.50 -2.41
C VAL A 55 4.82 3.77 -3.59
N ASN A 56 4.03 4.47 -4.40
CA ASN A 56 3.25 3.83 -5.46
C ASN A 56 4.12 3.27 -6.60
N PRO A 57 5.18 3.95 -7.05
CA PRO A 57 6.16 3.33 -7.94
C PRO A 57 6.86 2.11 -7.35
N ALA A 58 7.12 2.11 -6.02
CA ALA A 58 7.70 0.93 -5.37
C ALA A 58 6.73 -0.26 -5.38
N TRP A 59 5.43 -0.04 -5.20
CA TRP A 59 4.43 -1.10 -5.33
C TRP A 59 4.36 -1.67 -6.76
N ASN A 60 4.41 -0.79 -7.78
CA ASN A 60 4.48 -1.23 -9.18
C ASN A 60 5.74 -2.06 -9.45
N GLU A 61 6.87 -1.66 -8.89
CA GLU A 61 8.13 -2.41 -9.00
C GLU A 61 8.01 -3.80 -8.37
N GLY A 62 7.42 -3.89 -7.18
CA GLY A 62 7.11 -5.17 -6.54
C GLY A 62 6.22 -6.06 -7.41
N TYR A 63 5.20 -5.49 -8.04
CA TYR A 63 4.35 -6.20 -8.99
C TYR A 63 5.13 -6.76 -10.18
N TYR A 64 6.01 -5.98 -10.80
CA TYR A 64 6.79 -6.43 -11.96
C TYR A 64 7.78 -7.55 -11.61
N ARG A 65 8.33 -7.53 -10.41
CA ARG A 65 9.33 -8.53 -9.94
C ARG A 65 8.72 -9.79 -9.36
N SER A 66 7.44 -9.77 -9.03
CA SER A 66 6.72 -10.93 -8.54
C SER A 66 6.10 -11.70 -9.69
N ASN A 67 6.04 -13.03 -9.55
CA ASN A 67 5.24 -13.92 -10.40
C ASN A 67 4.16 -14.67 -9.62
N SER A 68 3.96 -14.34 -8.34
CA SER A 68 2.96 -14.96 -7.48
C SER A 68 1.54 -14.54 -7.88
N ASP A 69 0.55 -15.44 -7.72
CA ASP A 69 -0.85 -15.16 -8.01
C ASP A 69 -1.48 -14.21 -7.00
N LEU A 70 -0.99 -14.24 -5.76
CA LEU A 70 -1.39 -13.34 -4.68
C LEU A 70 -0.22 -12.46 -4.27
N LEU A 71 -0.45 -11.17 -4.22
CA LEU A 71 0.52 -10.17 -3.79
C LEU A 71 0.11 -9.61 -2.43
N CYS A 72 1.06 -9.48 -1.53
CA CYS A 72 0.92 -8.71 -0.30
C CYS A 72 1.71 -7.41 -0.44
N VAL A 73 1.02 -6.28 -0.40
CA VAL A 73 1.64 -4.96 -0.29
C VAL A 73 1.68 -4.58 1.18
N LEU A 74 2.87 -4.30 1.69
CA LEU A 74 3.10 -4.13 3.12
C LEU A 74 4.06 -2.98 3.38
N ASN A 75 3.72 -2.13 4.35
CA ASN A 75 4.65 -1.14 4.85
C ASN A 75 5.71 -1.79 5.75
N ASP A 76 6.90 -1.17 5.81
CA ASP A 76 8.04 -1.66 6.58
C ASP A 76 7.87 -1.61 8.11
N ASP A 77 6.87 -0.87 8.58
CA ASP A 77 6.51 -0.69 9.99
C ASP A 77 5.32 -1.56 10.44
N ILE A 78 4.86 -2.46 9.59
CA ILE A 78 3.74 -3.36 9.87
C ILE A 78 4.24 -4.80 9.96
N PHE A 79 3.89 -5.47 11.03
CA PHE A 79 4.14 -6.89 11.22
C PHE A 79 2.87 -7.70 11.00
N VAL A 80 2.96 -8.74 10.18
CA VAL A 80 1.89 -9.69 9.87
C VAL A 80 2.27 -11.04 10.47
N GLU A 81 1.44 -11.58 11.35
CA GLU A 81 1.66 -12.93 11.92
C GLU A 81 1.45 -14.01 10.85
N ASP A 82 2.18 -15.11 10.96
CA ASP A 82 2.15 -16.21 9.99
C ASP A 82 0.75 -16.79 9.77
N ALA A 83 -0.06 -16.83 10.81
CA ALA A 83 -1.46 -17.25 10.72
C ALA A 83 -2.30 -16.46 9.70
N ILE A 84 -1.93 -15.21 9.38
CA ILE A 84 -2.59 -14.44 8.33
C ILE A 84 -2.16 -14.92 6.94
N PHE A 85 -0.88 -15.24 6.75
CA PHE A 85 -0.42 -15.82 5.49
C PHE A 85 -1.04 -17.19 5.26
N GLU A 86 -1.16 -18.02 6.30
CA GLU A 86 -1.88 -19.28 6.27
C GLU A 86 -3.36 -19.07 5.89
N PHE A 87 -4.05 -18.15 6.56
CA PHE A 87 -5.43 -17.81 6.27
C PHE A 87 -5.60 -17.39 4.79
N MET A 88 -4.74 -16.52 4.29
CA MET A 88 -4.78 -16.06 2.90
C MET A 88 -4.46 -17.18 1.90
N ALA A 89 -3.52 -18.08 2.22
CA ALA A 89 -3.17 -19.20 1.36
C ALA A 89 -4.30 -20.23 1.22
N ASN A 90 -5.14 -20.37 2.25
CA ASN A 90 -6.28 -21.29 2.27
C ASN A 90 -7.58 -20.64 1.75
N LEU A 91 -7.57 -19.36 1.40
CA LEU A 91 -8.74 -18.64 0.94
C LEU A 91 -8.95 -18.83 -0.57
N ASP A 92 -10.20 -19.04 -0.97
CA ASP A 92 -10.56 -19.03 -2.38
C ASP A 92 -10.64 -17.60 -2.93
N PHE A 93 -9.67 -17.24 -3.73
CA PHE A 93 -9.61 -15.95 -4.41
C PHE A 93 -10.38 -15.89 -5.73
N THR A 94 -11.19 -16.87 -6.09
CA THR A 94 -11.98 -16.85 -7.33
C THR A 94 -12.85 -15.60 -7.39
N GLU A 95 -13.54 -15.29 -6.30
CA GLU A 95 -14.45 -14.14 -6.19
C GLU A 95 -13.87 -12.98 -5.36
N ILE A 96 -12.56 -12.97 -5.09
CA ILE A 96 -11.90 -11.93 -4.31
C ILE A 96 -10.83 -11.27 -5.16
N ASP A 97 -10.89 -9.95 -5.30
CA ASP A 97 -9.88 -9.18 -6.01
C ASP A 97 -8.86 -8.57 -5.05
N LEU A 98 -9.34 -8.00 -3.94
CA LEU A 98 -8.54 -7.28 -2.98
C LEU A 98 -9.08 -7.45 -1.56
N ILE A 99 -8.17 -7.68 -0.63
CA ILE A 99 -8.44 -7.66 0.81
C ILE A 99 -7.53 -6.61 1.44
N GLY A 100 -8.11 -5.58 2.03
CA GLY A 100 -7.37 -4.60 2.80
C GLY A 100 -7.52 -4.86 4.29
N VAL A 101 -6.54 -4.44 5.07
CA VAL A 101 -6.61 -4.52 6.53
C VAL A 101 -7.31 -3.29 7.06
N HIS A 102 -8.38 -3.51 7.83
CA HIS A 102 -9.08 -2.41 8.47
C HIS A 102 -8.33 -1.95 9.72
N LEU A 103 -7.70 -0.80 9.60
CA LEU A 103 -7.15 -0.11 10.76
C LEU A 103 -8.29 0.65 11.44
N LYS A 104 -8.69 0.19 12.63
CA LYS A 104 -9.74 0.88 13.40
C LYS A 104 -9.12 2.08 14.09
N GLY A 105 -9.52 3.28 13.70
CA GLY A 105 -9.16 4.52 14.39
C GLY A 105 -9.46 5.73 13.51
N SER A 106 -9.76 6.85 14.14
CA SER A 106 -9.70 8.16 13.49
C SER A 106 -8.25 8.49 13.12
N ILE A 107 -8.05 9.46 12.27
CA ILE A 107 -6.73 9.94 11.82
C ILE A 107 -5.74 10.19 12.98
N ASP A 108 -6.25 10.42 14.17
CA ASP A 108 -5.46 10.74 15.37
C ASP A 108 -5.07 9.52 16.24
N ASN A 109 -5.65 8.35 16.01
CA ASN A 109 -5.43 7.15 16.80
C ASN A 109 -5.39 5.90 15.93
N TYR A 110 -4.35 5.76 15.15
CA TYR A 110 -4.03 4.53 14.46
C TYR A 110 -3.50 3.48 15.45
N HIS A 111 -4.31 3.03 16.33
CA HIS A 111 -4.00 1.84 17.09
C HIS A 111 -4.61 0.65 16.37
N ILE A 112 -3.76 -0.23 15.85
CA ILE A 112 -4.17 -1.60 15.58
C ILE A 112 -4.55 -2.14 16.95
N VAL A 113 -5.84 -2.22 17.21
CA VAL A 113 -6.32 -2.64 18.51
C VAL A 113 -6.05 -4.13 18.62
N ASP A 114 -5.14 -4.49 19.51
CA ASP A 114 -4.87 -5.86 19.86
C ASP A 114 -6.12 -6.42 20.59
N HIS A 115 -6.88 -7.22 19.88
CA HIS A 115 -7.96 -8.01 20.44
C HIS A 115 -7.56 -9.47 20.38
N PRO A 116 -6.93 -10.03 21.40
CA PRO A 116 -6.30 -11.34 21.38
C PRO A 116 -7.23 -12.49 21.00
N ASP A 117 -8.53 -12.31 21.14
CA ASP A 117 -9.54 -13.37 20.95
C ASP A 117 -10.37 -13.22 19.67
N ARG A 118 -10.01 -12.32 18.75
CA ARG A 118 -10.76 -12.19 17.49
C ARG A 118 -10.33 -13.22 16.46
N LYS A 119 -11.31 -13.99 15.98
CA LYS A 119 -11.17 -14.76 14.75
C LYS A 119 -11.07 -13.81 13.56
N GLU A 120 -10.33 -14.21 12.54
CA GLU A 120 -10.27 -13.52 11.26
C GLU A 120 -11.67 -13.43 10.64
N GLU A 121 -12.09 -12.23 10.29
CA GLU A 121 -13.38 -11.96 9.69
C GLU A 121 -13.20 -11.15 8.41
N LEU A 122 -13.68 -11.70 7.28
CA LEU A 122 -13.75 -10.99 6.02
C LEU A 122 -15.11 -10.32 5.86
N ILE A 123 -15.08 -9.02 5.62
CA ILE A 123 -16.29 -8.22 5.39
C ILE A 123 -16.23 -7.67 3.98
N LYS A 124 -17.22 -8.02 3.15
CA LYS A 124 -17.36 -7.47 1.81
C LYS A 124 -17.67 -5.97 1.89
N LEU A 125 -16.95 -5.18 1.11
CA LEU A 125 -17.13 -3.73 1.05
C LEU A 125 -18.00 -3.34 -0.15
N ASN A 126 -18.98 -2.48 0.10
CA ASN A 126 -19.74 -1.78 -0.93
C ASN A 126 -19.00 -0.48 -1.30
N VAL A 127 -18.09 -0.60 -2.26
CA VAL A 127 -17.32 0.57 -2.72
C VAL A 127 -18.12 1.35 -3.74
N ASN A 128 -18.36 2.62 -3.46
CA ASN A 128 -19.01 3.53 -4.40
C ASN A 128 -18.02 3.94 -5.51
N LYS A 129 -18.07 3.26 -6.64
CA LYS A 129 -17.18 3.52 -7.80
C LYS A 129 -17.39 4.91 -8.44
N LYS A 130 -18.45 5.60 -8.08
CA LYS A 130 -18.73 6.97 -8.56
C LYS A 130 -18.05 8.03 -7.69
N GLN A 131 -17.55 7.64 -6.51
CA GLN A 131 -16.80 8.58 -5.69
C GLN A 131 -15.42 8.84 -6.29
N PRO A 132 -14.92 10.07 -6.11
CA PRO A 132 -13.58 10.42 -6.52
C PRO A 132 -12.52 9.58 -5.79
N ILE A 133 -11.36 9.41 -6.42
CA ILE A 133 -10.17 8.89 -5.75
C ILE A 133 -9.90 9.78 -4.52
N GLY A 134 -9.65 9.16 -3.38
CA GLY A 134 -9.51 9.86 -2.09
C GLY A 134 -10.84 10.25 -1.42
N GLY A 135 -11.97 10.01 -2.05
CA GLY A 135 -13.30 10.29 -1.46
C GLY A 135 -13.78 9.25 -0.45
N GLN A 136 -13.18 8.05 -0.49
CA GLN A 136 -13.39 6.97 0.48
C GLN A 136 -12.01 6.41 0.83
N SER A 137 -11.38 6.93 1.85
CA SER A 137 -10.12 6.37 2.32
C SER A 137 -10.40 5.16 3.21
N TYR A 138 -9.99 3.99 2.74
CA TYR A 138 -9.96 2.77 3.55
C TYR A 138 -8.60 2.55 4.20
N ALA A 139 -7.59 3.37 3.87
CA ALA A 139 -6.21 3.29 4.35
C ALA A 139 -5.60 1.88 4.19
N PHE A 140 -5.88 1.20 3.08
CA PHE A 140 -5.36 -0.13 2.79
C PHE A 140 -3.88 -0.12 2.40
N GLY A 141 -3.32 1.06 2.14
CA GLY A 141 -1.93 1.23 1.75
C GLY A 141 -0.91 0.75 2.79
N VAL A 142 -1.33 0.46 4.02
CA VAL A 142 -0.46 -0.06 5.07
C VAL A 142 -0.27 -1.58 4.96
N CYS A 143 -1.34 -2.31 4.60
CA CYS A 143 -1.33 -3.75 4.37
C CYS A 143 -2.52 -4.14 3.51
N MET A 144 -2.27 -4.73 2.36
CA MET A 144 -3.31 -5.28 1.50
C MET A 144 -2.83 -6.52 0.75
N PHE A 145 -3.76 -7.44 0.53
CA PHE A 145 -3.59 -8.61 -0.31
C PHE A 145 -4.40 -8.41 -1.59
N ILE A 146 -3.75 -8.55 -2.72
CA ILE A 146 -4.40 -8.33 -4.01
C ILE A 146 -4.06 -9.45 -4.98
N LYS A 147 -5.09 -9.99 -5.64
CA LYS A 147 -4.92 -10.95 -6.72
C LYS A 147 -4.11 -10.31 -7.84
N ARG A 148 -3.06 -10.99 -8.30
CA ARG A 148 -2.17 -10.45 -9.34
C ARG A 148 -2.94 -10.00 -10.60
N SER A 149 -3.91 -10.78 -11.04
CA SER A 149 -4.74 -10.45 -12.21
C SER A 149 -5.62 -9.22 -12.01
N SER A 150 -5.87 -8.83 -10.77
CA SER A 150 -6.66 -7.64 -10.40
C SER A 150 -5.80 -6.41 -10.14
N TYR A 151 -4.48 -6.58 -9.95
CA TYR A 151 -3.57 -5.44 -9.82
C TYR A 151 -3.55 -4.62 -11.10
N ARG A 152 -3.54 -3.32 -10.96
CA ARG A 152 -3.40 -2.36 -12.07
C ARG A 152 -2.26 -1.42 -11.77
N ILE A 153 -1.39 -1.20 -12.75
CA ILE A 153 -0.26 -0.28 -12.60
C ILE A 153 -0.78 1.09 -12.20
N ILE A 154 -0.31 1.55 -11.06
CA ILE A 154 -0.67 2.85 -10.52
C ILE A 154 0.00 3.92 -11.38
N PRO A 155 -0.76 4.91 -11.89
CA PRO A 155 -0.21 5.97 -12.72
C PRO A 155 0.90 6.75 -12.01
N SER A 156 1.93 7.14 -12.75
CA SER A 156 3.08 7.90 -12.24
C SER A 156 2.72 9.28 -11.67
N LEU A 157 1.52 9.75 -11.95
CA LEU A 157 0.98 10.98 -11.37
C LEU A 157 0.68 10.84 -9.86
N TYR A 158 0.53 9.62 -9.34
CA TYR A 158 0.40 9.32 -7.92
C TYR A 158 1.71 8.73 -7.42
N GLN A 159 2.40 9.45 -6.54
CA GLN A 159 3.71 9.03 -6.07
C GLN A 159 3.63 8.38 -4.68
N ILE A 160 2.81 8.92 -3.78
CA ILE A 160 2.75 8.53 -2.37
C ILE A 160 1.33 8.14 -1.99
N TRP A 161 0.36 9.03 -2.20
CA TRP A 161 -1.04 8.83 -1.84
C TRP A 161 -1.87 8.27 -2.99
N PHE A 162 -3.06 7.79 -2.65
CA PHE A 162 -4.11 7.33 -3.57
C PHE A 162 -3.78 6.07 -4.38
N GLY A 163 -2.68 5.37 -4.08
CA GLY A 163 -2.36 4.12 -4.74
C GLY A 163 -3.37 3.02 -4.42
N ASP A 164 -3.70 2.86 -3.16
CA ASP A 164 -4.73 1.95 -2.67
C ASP A 164 -6.13 2.34 -3.16
N ASP A 165 -6.49 3.62 -3.09
CA ASP A 165 -7.77 4.13 -3.63
C ASP A 165 -7.88 3.84 -5.13
N TYR A 166 -6.79 4.00 -5.89
CA TYR A 166 -6.75 3.68 -7.31
C TYR A 166 -6.99 2.20 -7.57
N LEU A 167 -6.36 1.31 -6.81
CA LEU A 167 -6.55 -0.14 -6.93
C LEU A 167 -7.96 -0.54 -6.51
N ILE A 168 -8.46 -0.01 -5.40
CA ILE A 168 -9.83 -0.23 -4.90
C ILE A 168 -10.86 0.11 -5.97
N GLN A 169 -10.71 1.24 -6.67
CA GLN A 169 -11.65 1.61 -7.72
C GLN A 169 -11.66 0.67 -8.92
N ARG A 170 -10.62 -0.11 -9.14
CA ARG A 170 -10.49 -1.03 -10.28
C ARG A 170 -10.85 -2.47 -9.94
N CYS A 171 -10.83 -2.83 -8.69
CA CYS A 171 -11.26 -4.14 -8.22
C CYS A 171 -12.79 -4.21 -8.14
N LYS A 172 -13.39 -5.37 -8.41
CA LYS A 172 -14.85 -5.59 -8.31
C LYS A 172 -15.25 -6.04 -6.92
N ASN A 173 -14.58 -7.05 -6.42
CA ASN A 173 -14.88 -7.71 -5.15
C ASN A 173 -13.80 -7.36 -4.12
N ILE A 174 -14.14 -6.46 -3.22
CA ILE A 174 -13.22 -5.91 -2.24
C ILE A 174 -13.72 -6.29 -0.85
N TYR A 175 -12.78 -6.72 -0.03
CA TYR A 175 -13.05 -7.10 1.35
C TYR A 175 -12.13 -6.34 2.30
N THR A 176 -12.55 -6.23 3.54
CA THR A 176 -11.67 -5.84 4.63
C THR A 176 -11.50 -7.01 5.59
N LEU A 177 -10.26 -7.20 6.05
CA LEU A 177 -9.92 -8.17 7.07
C LEU A 177 -9.91 -7.48 8.43
N LYS A 178 -10.74 -7.99 9.35
CA LYS A 178 -10.61 -7.69 10.76
C LYS A 178 -9.78 -8.77 11.43
N THR A 179 -8.71 -8.36 12.06
CA THR A 179 -7.79 -9.27 12.76
C THR A 179 -7.03 -8.53 13.86
N SER A 180 -6.55 -9.26 14.84
CA SER A 180 -5.58 -8.78 15.84
C SER A 180 -4.14 -9.20 15.53
N LYS A 181 -3.94 -10.00 14.47
CA LYS A 181 -2.66 -10.60 14.12
C LYS A 181 -1.82 -9.77 13.16
N ILE A 182 -2.23 -8.54 12.91
CA ILE A 182 -1.45 -7.55 12.17
C ILE A 182 -1.16 -6.42 13.13
N LYS A 183 0.13 -6.18 13.37
CA LYS A 183 0.63 -5.23 14.35
C LYS A 183 1.50 -4.20 13.64
N GLY A 184 1.44 -2.97 14.07
CA GLY A 184 2.33 -1.93 13.58
C GLY A 184 2.28 -0.74 14.50
N GLU A 185 3.43 -0.12 14.64
CA GLU A 185 3.47 1.25 15.10
C GLU A 185 3.32 2.10 13.85
N ILE A 186 2.36 3.02 13.87
CA ILE A 186 2.31 4.00 12.80
C ILE A 186 3.65 4.66 12.76
N SER A 187 4.23 4.50 11.59
CA SER A 187 5.51 5.09 11.37
C SER A 187 5.37 6.55 11.75
N LYS A 188 6.23 6.96 12.62
CA LYS A 188 6.53 8.36 12.86
C LYS A 188 7.08 8.94 11.54
N THR A 189 6.36 8.77 10.43
CA THR A 189 6.66 9.45 9.18
C THR A 189 6.30 10.92 9.36
N ILE A 190 6.85 11.47 10.43
CA ILE A 190 6.88 12.90 10.76
C ILE A 190 7.24 13.72 9.52
N VAL A 191 8.05 13.15 8.65
CA VAL A 191 8.43 13.74 7.34
C VAL A 191 7.20 14.04 6.47
N ALA A 192 6.10 13.31 6.60
CA ALA A 192 4.88 13.59 5.86
C ALA A 192 4.17 14.88 6.34
N PHE A 193 4.44 15.29 7.56
CA PHE A 193 3.85 16.49 8.17
C PHE A 193 4.79 17.70 8.14
N ASP A 194 6.06 17.51 7.77
CA ASP A 194 6.98 18.63 7.53
C ASP A 194 6.65 19.30 6.20
N LYS A 195 6.06 20.50 6.28
CA LYS A 195 5.56 21.27 5.11
C LYS A 195 6.65 21.58 4.08
N GLU A 196 7.91 21.62 4.48
CA GLU A 196 9.04 21.91 3.60
C GLU A 196 9.63 20.64 2.97
N SER A 197 9.23 19.47 3.41
CA SER A 197 9.76 18.22 2.91
C SER A 197 9.34 17.92 1.47
N ASP A 198 10.21 17.25 0.71
CA ASP A 198 9.89 16.75 -0.64
C ASP A 198 8.68 15.82 -0.62
N VAL A 199 8.50 15.04 0.48
CA VAL A 199 7.38 14.14 0.68
C VAL A 199 6.08 14.92 0.74
N GLN A 200 6.02 15.99 1.54
CA GLN A 200 4.82 16.83 1.65
C GLN A 200 4.47 17.50 0.32
N LYS A 201 5.47 18.02 -0.40
CA LYS A 201 5.27 18.60 -1.73
C LYS A 201 4.66 17.59 -2.71
N ARG A 202 5.11 16.33 -2.64
CA ARG A 202 4.55 15.23 -3.46
C ARG A 202 3.13 14.87 -3.06
N ILE A 203 2.83 14.79 -1.77
CA ILE A 203 1.46 14.54 -1.26
C ILE A 203 0.49 15.63 -1.76
N ILE A 204 0.91 16.88 -1.72
CA ILE A 204 0.11 17.99 -2.25
C ILE A 204 -0.11 17.84 -3.76
N LEU A 205 0.92 17.43 -4.49
CA LEU A 205 0.82 17.19 -5.93
C LEU A 205 -0.12 16.03 -6.24
N ASP A 206 -0.01 14.92 -5.51
CA ASP A 206 -0.89 13.76 -5.64
C ASP A 206 -2.35 14.16 -5.41
N SER A 207 -2.62 14.99 -4.40
CA SER A 207 -3.96 15.52 -4.12
C SER A 207 -4.50 16.39 -5.25
N LYS A 208 -3.66 17.26 -5.82
CA LYS A 208 -4.04 18.06 -7.00
C LYS A 208 -4.32 17.19 -8.22
N ASN A 209 -3.51 16.15 -8.43
CA ASN A 209 -3.68 15.21 -9.52
C ASN A 209 -4.96 14.36 -9.35
N ALA A 210 -5.24 13.89 -8.13
CA ALA A 210 -6.47 13.18 -7.82
C ALA A 210 -7.71 14.03 -8.11
N TYR A 211 -7.69 15.30 -7.70
CA TYR A 211 -8.76 16.24 -7.99
C TYR A 211 -8.97 16.43 -9.50
N LYS A 212 -7.90 16.66 -10.27
CA LYS A 212 -7.97 16.82 -11.73
C LYS A 212 -8.48 15.54 -12.41
N PHE A 213 -7.98 14.39 -12.00
CA PHE A 213 -8.38 13.10 -12.56
C PHE A 213 -9.86 12.79 -12.29
N ASN A 214 -10.33 13.06 -11.08
CA ASN A 214 -11.73 12.89 -10.72
C ASN A 214 -12.64 13.81 -11.51
N HIS A 215 -12.22 15.04 -11.73
CA HIS A 215 -12.95 16.00 -12.56
C HIS A 215 -13.00 15.51 -14.01
N PHE A 216 -11.91 15.00 -14.55
CA PHE A 216 -11.86 14.41 -15.88
C PHE A 216 -12.79 13.21 -16.02
N LEU A 217 -12.79 12.28 -15.05
CA LEU A 217 -13.68 11.10 -15.08
C LEU A 217 -15.16 11.45 -14.97
N ASN A 218 -15.48 12.51 -14.23
CA ASN A 218 -16.86 12.92 -13.98
C ASN A 218 -17.37 13.97 -14.98
N SER A 219 -16.47 14.66 -15.69
CA SER A 219 -16.87 15.64 -16.68
C SER A 219 -17.14 14.97 -18.02
N LYS A 220 -18.38 15.00 -18.49
CA LYS A 220 -18.71 14.78 -19.90
C LYS A 220 -18.29 15.98 -20.77
N ASN A 221 -17.61 16.95 -20.20
CA ASN A 221 -17.38 18.27 -20.80
C ASN A 221 -15.89 18.54 -20.94
N TRP A 222 -15.34 18.32 -22.14
CA TRP A 222 -13.95 18.56 -22.50
C TRP A 222 -13.49 20.00 -22.26
N ASP A 223 -14.41 20.97 -22.28
CA ASP A 223 -14.09 22.38 -22.10
C ASP A 223 -13.63 22.68 -20.68
N LEU A 224 -14.14 21.97 -19.67
CA LEU A 224 -13.64 22.06 -18.30
C LEU A 224 -12.21 21.54 -18.15
N VAL A 225 -11.84 20.51 -18.91
CA VAL A 225 -10.46 19.97 -18.92
C VAL A 225 -9.47 21.01 -19.46
N GLN A 226 -9.87 21.77 -20.48
CA GLN A 226 -9.01 22.83 -21.04
C GLN A 226 -8.85 24.01 -20.09
N GLN A 227 -9.87 24.36 -19.32
CA GLN A 227 -9.78 25.43 -18.32
C GLN A 227 -8.79 25.11 -17.19
N TYR A 228 -8.63 23.81 -16.82
CA TYR A 228 -7.65 23.40 -15.80
C TYR A 228 -6.24 23.28 -16.35
N LYS A 229 -6.05 23.03 -17.65
CA LYS A 229 -4.72 23.03 -18.29
C LYS A 229 -4.08 24.40 -18.32
N ASN A 230 -4.89 25.46 -18.34
CA ASN A 230 -4.44 26.86 -18.50
C ASN A 230 -4.34 27.63 -17.17
N LYS A 231 -4.71 27.02 -16.05
CA LYS A 231 -4.47 27.61 -14.73
C LYS A 231 -3.11 27.14 -14.23
N GLU A 232 -2.09 27.92 -14.45
CA GLU A 232 -0.82 27.82 -13.70
C GLU A 232 -1.12 28.08 -12.22
N TYR A 233 -0.78 27.11 -11.38
CA TYR A 233 -0.81 27.24 -9.93
C TYR A 233 0.63 27.26 -9.39
#